data_267669aa56cee7c2f2e94f78db61c2be
#
_entry.id   267669aa56cee7c2f2e94f78db61c2be
#
_cell.length_a   1.000
_cell.length_b   1.000
_cell.length_c   1.000
_cell.angle_alpha   90.00
_cell.angle_beta   90.00
_cell.angle_gamma   90.00
#
_symmetry.space_group_name_H-M   'P 1'
#
loop_
_entity.id
_entity.type
_entity.pdbx_description
1 polymer ?
#
loop_
_entity_poly.entity_id
_entity_poly.type
_entity_poly.pdbx_seq_one_letter_code
_entity_poly.pdbx_strand_id
1 'polypeptide(L)'
;MEYNLADILESVVDVVGDREALVTAERRLTFAELEARANRLAHHLESIGVGPGDHVGVQLYNCTEYVETMVACFKVRAVPINVNYRYVEDELAYLFNDADLVALVHDTEFTPRVEAVRERAPRLKSLVTVGGGDQPAGAIRYDEAIAAQPDTRGFGPRSADDLYIIYTGGTTGMPKGVMWRHEDIFFAGMGGADPTGTPVSRPEEVAERLADRGVLHYFPVAPLMHGAAQLASWIGFLQGSKVILVRKFDAADVIATAERERANTISIVGDAMARPLAEALEGEYAGADLSSLFALSSAGAILSEAVRAKLAARLPNTMLLDNFGASETGFQGTGVAGSGPEKGLRFTVNARSAVLDDNLVPIQPGSGEIGRVAQRGHVPLGYYKDEKKTAESFVTIDGERWVLLGDMATIEADGSISVLGRGSVCINTGGEKVYPEEVEAVLKAHPAVYDAIVTGVPDERYGQRVAALVQLRPEESAPSEADLIEHARRHVAGYKAPRVVVVVPEVRRSPSGKADYPWAAKVAAEHTATPTGA
;
A
#
# COMPACT_ATOMS: atom_id res chain seq x y z
N MET A 1 -4.41 -25.52 -16.34
CA MET A 1 -4.42 -24.05 -16.18
C MET A 1 -3.10 -23.62 -15.57
N GLU A 2 -2.55 -22.48 -15.95
CA GLU A 2 -1.36 -21.89 -15.28
C GLU A 2 -1.77 -20.94 -14.16
N TYR A 3 -0.80 -20.50 -13.32
CA TYR A 3 -1.03 -19.47 -12.30
C TYR A 3 -1.16 -18.08 -12.92
N ASN A 4 -2.14 -17.89 -13.82
CA ASN A 4 -2.50 -16.59 -14.37
C ASN A 4 -3.74 -16.05 -13.64
N LEU A 5 -3.72 -14.78 -13.23
CA LEU A 5 -4.79 -14.19 -12.41
C LEU A 5 -6.14 -14.14 -13.12
N ALA A 6 -6.15 -13.97 -14.46
CA ALA A 6 -7.40 -14.01 -15.21
C ALA A 6 -7.95 -15.43 -15.32
N ASP A 7 -7.10 -16.45 -15.57
CA ASP A 7 -7.52 -17.86 -15.63
C ASP A 7 -8.10 -18.32 -14.29
N ILE A 8 -7.41 -17.98 -13.19
CA ILE A 8 -7.87 -18.32 -11.84
C ILE A 8 -9.21 -17.64 -11.54
N LEU A 9 -9.36 -16.34 -11.87
CA LEU A 9 -10.62 -15.62 -11.66
C LEU A 9 -11.74 -16.21 -12.49
N GLU A 10 -11.50 -16.59 -13.74
CA GLU A 10 -12.49 -17.26 -14.59
C GLU A 10 -12.98 -18.56 -13.94
N SER A 11 -12.06 -19.34 -13.35
CA SER A 11 -12.44 -20.57 -12.64
C SER A 11 -13.26 -20.29 -11.38
N VAL A 12 -12.99 -19.18 -10.68
CA VAL A 12 -13.82 -18.71 -9.55
C VAL A 12 -15.23 -18.35 -10.02
N VAL A 13 -15.33 -17.57 -11.10
CA VAL A 13 -16.62 -17.16 -11.69
C VAL A 13 -17.47 -18.37 -12.10
N ASP A 14 -16.85 -19.40 -12.65
CA ASP A 14 -17.56 -20.64 -13.04
C ASP A 14 -18.24 -21.34 -11.85
N VAL A 15 -17.73 -21.15 -10.64
CA VAL A 15 -18.28 -21.78 -9.41
C VAL A 15 -19.23 -20.84 -8.67
N VAL A 16 -18.92 -19.54 -8.62
CA VAL A 16 -19.65 -18.59 -7.76
C VAL A 16 -20.22 -17.37 -8.52
N GLY A 17 -20.51 -17.54 -9.80
CA GLY A 17 -20.93 -16.45 -10.69
C GLY A 17 -22.06 -15.58 -10.17
N ASP A 18 -23.03 -16.17 -9.46
CA ASP A 18 -24.19 -15.48 -8.91
C ASP A 18 -23.94 -14.75 -7.58
N ARG A 19 -22.76 -14.97 -6.95
CA ARG A 19 -22.41 -14.26 -5.69
C ARG A 19 -22.04 -12.82 -5.97
N GLU A 20 -22.34 -11.92 -5.03
CA GLU A 20 -21.85 -10.56 -5.07
C GLU A 20 -20.30 -10.56 -5.00
N ALA A 21 -19.67 -9.96 -6.01
CA ALA A 21 -18.23 -9.83 -6.09
C ALA A 21 -17.75 -8.44 -5.66
N LEU A 22 -18.40 -7.38 -6.15
CA LEU A 22 -17.92 -6.01 -6.00
C LEU A 22 -19.07 -5.05 -5.73
N VAL A 23 -18.93 -4.26 -4.68
CA VAL A 23 -19.96 -3.29 -4.25
C VAL A 23 -19.33 -1.92 -4.04
N THR A 24 -19.93 -0.93 -4.66
CA THR A 24 -19.69 0.51 -4.45
C THR A 24 -20.98 1.21 -4.06
N ALA A 25 -20.94 2.51 -3.81
CA ALA A 25 -22.16 3.30 -3.60
C ALA A 25 -23.06 3.32 -4.85
N GLU A 26 -22.45 3.29 -6.05
CA GLU A 26 -23.15 3.45 -7.33
C GLU A 26 -23.55 2.13 -7.96
N ARG A 27 -22.84 1.02 -7.62
CA ARG A 27 -23.02 -0.24 -8.35
C ARG A 27 -22.76 -1.45 -7.47
N ARG A 28 -23.54 -2.52 -7.73
CA ARG A 28 -23.34 -3.86 -7.17
C ARG A 28 -23.19 -4.82 -8.34
N LEU A 29 -22.14 -5.64 -8.33
CA LEU A 29 -21.86 -6.61 -9.38
C LEU A 29 -21.69 -7.99 -8.77
N THR A 30 -22.31 -8.98 -9.37
CA THR A 30 -21.97 -10.39 -9.17
C THR A 30 -20.64 -10.71 -9.84
N PHE A 31 -20.08 -11.88 -9.55
CA PHE A 31 -18.86 -12.35 -10.22
C PHE A 31 -19.07 -12.47 -11.73
N ALA A 32 -20.22 -12.98 -12.17
CA ALA A 32 -20.56 -13.09 -13.59
C ALA A 32 -20.70 -11.71 -14.26
N GLU A 33 -21.33 -10.74 -13.59
CA GLU A 33 -21.47 -9.38 -14.13
C GLU A 33 -20.13 -8.64 -14.19
N LEU A 34 -19.27 -8.79 -13.16
CA LEU A 34 -17.92 -8.24 -13.15
C LEU A 34 -17.10 -8.81 -14.32
N GLU A 35 -17.17 -10.13 -14.51
CA GLU A 35 -16.47 -10.77 -15.63
C GLU A 35 -17.01 -10.32 -16.98
N ALA A 36 -18.33 -10.29 -17.18
CA ALA A 36 -18.95 -9.86 -18.43
C ALA A 36 -18.52 -8.44 -18.82
N ARG A 37 -18.47 -7.51 -17.87
CA ARG A 37 -18.00 -6.14 -18.09
C ARG A 37 -16.50 -6.09 -18.41
N ALA A 38 -15.69 -6.87 -17.68
CA ALA A 38 -14.26 -6.99 -17.94
C ALA A 38 -13.99 -7.63 -19.33
N ASN A 39 -14.76 -8.64 -19.76
CA ASN A 39 -14.66 -9.22 -21.09
C ASN A 39 -14.94 -8.16 -22.18
N ARG A 40 -15.99 -7.37 -22.02
CA ARG A 40 -16.30 -6.27 -22.95
C ARG A 40 -15.16 -5.26 -23.05
N LEU A 41 -14.58 -4.85 -21.91
CA LEU A 41 -13.44 -3.96 -21.93
C LEU A 41 -12.20 -4.62 -22.55
N ALA A 42 -11.95 -5.90 -22.29
CA ALA A 42 -10.85 -6.66 -22.87
C ALA A 42 -10.94 -6.69 -24.40
N HIS A 43 -12.13 -6.97 -24.96
CA HIS A 43 -12.36 -6.91 -26.41
C HIS A 43 -12.21 -5.48 -26.98
N HIS A 44 -12.61 -4.46 -26.22
CA HIS A 44 -12.32 -3.08 -26.62
C HIS A 44 -10.82 -2.82 -26.69
N LEU A 45 -10.05 -3.23 -25.67
CA LEU A 45 -8.59 -3.09 -25.64
C LEU A 45 -7.93 -3.78 -26.84
N GLU A 46 -8.32 -5.03 -27.16
CA GLU A 46 -7.85 -5.72 -28.39
C GLU A 46 -8.21 -4.95 -29.66
N SER A 47 -9.43 -4.40 -29.76
CA SER A 47 -9.89 -3.67 -30.93
C SER A 47 -9.10 -2.38 -31.22
N ILE A 48 -8.48 -1.80 -30.20
CA ILE A 48 -7.58 -0.63 -30.32
C ILE A 48 -6.11 -1.00 -30.38
N GLY A 49 -5.79 -2.30 -30.48
CA GLY A 49 -4.45 -2.83 -30.69
C GLY A 49 -3.64 -3.06 -29.40
N VAL A 50 -4.28 -3.06 -28.23
CA VAL A 50 -3.64 -3.43 -26.95
C VAL A 50 -3.56 -4.96 -26.85
N GLY A 51 -2.40 -5.49 -26.53
CA GLY A 51 -2.16 -6.92 -26.42
C GLY A 51 -1.06 -7.28 -25.44
N PRO A 52 -0.45 -8.49 -25.58
CA PRO A 52 0.52 -9.01 -24.65
C PRO A 52 1.70 -8.06 -24.38
N GLY A 53 1.92 -7.73 -23.12
CA GLY A 53 3.02 -6.86 -22.68
C GLY A 53 2.78 -5.37 -22.87
N ASP A 54 1.66 -4.94 -23.45
CA ASP A 54 1.30 -3.53 -23.52
C ASP A 54 0.84 -3.00 -22.15
N HIS A 55 1.19 -1.76 -21.84
CA HIS A 55 0.88 -1.16 -20.56
C HIS A 55 -0.31 -0.20 -20.65
N VAL A 56 -1.31 -0.44 -19.80
CA VAL A 56 -2.55 0.36 -19.71
C VAL A 56 -2.57 1.09 -18.37
N GLY A 57 -2.53 2.41 -18.40
CA GLY A 57 -2.63 3.24 -17.19
C GLY A 57 -4.04 3.21 -16.61
N VAL A 58 -4.15 3.18 -15.28
CA VAL A 58 -5.42 3.27 -14.54
C VAL A 58 -5.33 4.43 -13.57
N GLN A 59 -5.96 5.57 -13.93
CA GLN A 59 -5.99 6.81 -13.15
C GLN A 59 -7.41 7.08 -12.68
N LEU A 60 -7.87 6.28 -11.75
CA LEU A 60 -9.22 6.30 -11.23
C LEU A 60 -9.20 6.39 -9.69
N TYR A 61 -10.29 6.89 -9.13
CA TYR A 61 -10.63 6.61 -7.73
C TYR A 61 -11.07 5.14 -7.58
N ASN A 62 -11.35 4.71 -6.36
CA ASN A 62 -11.91 3.37 -6.17
C ASN A 62 -13.30 3.30 -6.80
N CYS A 63 -13.46 2.51 -7.81
CA CYS A 63 -14.71 2.28 -8.53
C CYS A 63 -14.70 0.89 -9.19
N THR A 64 -15.82 0.46 -9.74
CA THR A 64 -15.90 -0.84 -10.42
C THR A 64 -15.02 -0.88 -11.65
N GLU A 65 -14.93 0.24 -12.39
CA GLU A 65 -14.13 0.38 -13.60
C GLU A 65 -12.63 0.20 -13.35
N TYR A 66 -12.14 0.50 -12.14
CA TYR A 66 -10.74 0.21 -11.76
C TYR A 66 -10.48 -1.30 -11.79
N VAL A 67 -11.34 -2.06 -11.12
CA VAL A 67 -11.22 -3.54 -11.04
C VAL A 67 -11.47 -4.17 -12.40
N GLU A 68 -12.51 -3.74 -13.11
CA GLU A 68 -12.82 -4.19 -14.46
C GLU A 68 -11.64 -3.99 -15.43
N THR A 69 -10.95 -2.84 -15.32
CA THR A 69 -9.76 -2.54 -16.14
C THR A 69 -8.59 -3.47 -15.81
N MET A 70 -8.32 -3.75 -14.52
CA MET A 70 -7.28 -4.71 -14.15
C MET A 70 -7.56 -6.09 -14.72
N VAL A 71 -8.79 -6.59 -14.54
CA VAL A 71 -9.21 -7.91 -15.06
C VAL A 71 -9.12 -7.95 -16.59
N ALA A 72 -9.61 -6.90 -17.27
CA ALA A 72 -9.55 -6.81 -18.74
C ALA A 72 -8.11 -6.86 -19.26
N CYS A 73 -7.19 -6.12 -18.62
CA CYS A 73 -5.77 -6.16 -18.97
C CYS A 73 -5.20 -7.58 -18.83
N PHE A 74 -5.45 -8.26 -17.73
CA PHE A 74 -4.96 -9.63 -17.53
C PHE A 74 -5.54 -10.61 -18.57
N LYS A 75 -6.80 -10.42 -19.00
CA LYS A 75 -7.43 -11.27 -20.03
C LYS A 75 -6.72 -11.18 -21.38
N VAL A 76 -6.25 -10.00 -21.77
CA VAL A 76 -5.52 -9.77 -23.03
C VAL A 76 -4.00 -9.80 -22.86
N ARG A 77 -3.50 -10.20 -21.68
CA ARG A 77 -2.07 -10.25 -21.33
C ARG A 77 -1.38 -8.89 -21.35
N ALA A 78 -2.15 -7.81 -21.24
CA ALA A 78 -1.66 -6.47 -21.03
C ALA A 78 -1.40 -6.24 -19.52
N VAL A 79 -0.64 -5.19 -19.21
CA VAL A 79 -0.20 -4.88 -17.85
C VAL A 79 -0.92 -3.64 -17.34
N PRO A 80 -1.78 -3.74 -16.31
CA PRO A 80 -2.38 -2.57 -15.70
C PRO A 80 -1.34 -1.82 -14.87
N ILE A 81 -1.21 -0.51 -15.12
CA ILE A 81 -0.29 0.38 -14.42
C ILE A 81 -1.09 1.33 -13.53
N ASN A 82 -0.91 1.22 -12.23
CA ASN A 82 -1.53 2.13 -11.27
C ASN A 82 -0.96 3.54 -11.39
N VAL A 83 -1.80 4.50 -11.77
CA VAL A 83 -1.46 5.92 -11.87
C VAL A 83 -2.01 6.65 -10.64
N ASN A 84 -1.13 7.26 -9.87
CA ASN A 84 -1.56 8.04 -8.71
C ASN A 84 -2.32 9.29 -9.19
N TYR A 85 -3.59 9.39 -8.85
CA TYR A 85 -4.49 10.48 -9.25
C TYR A 85 -4.12 11.85 -8.64
N ARG A 86 -3.19 11.88 -7.69
CA ARG A 86 -2.68 13.13 -7.08
C ARG A 86 -1.46 13.70 -7.80
N TYR A 87 -0.87 12.93 -8.73
CA TYR A 87 0.29 13.42 -9.48
C TYR A 87 -0.05 14.67 -10.27
N VAL A 88 0.90 15.59 -10.27
CA VAL A 88 0.89 16.80 -11.11
C VAL A 88 1.51 16.50 -12.47
N GLU A 89 1.50 17.48 -13.37
CA GLU A 89 1.85 17.30 -14.78
C GLU A 89 3.23 16.66 -15.00
N ASP A 90 4.25 17.09 -14.27
CA ASP A 90 5.61 16.55 -14.44
C ASP A 90 5.73 15.09 -13.98
N GLU A 91 5.06 14.74 -12.88
CA GLU A 91 5.02 13.36 -12.38
C GLU A 91 4.21 12.45 -13.32
N LEU A 92 3.10 12.94 -13.88
CA LEU A 92 2.31 12.21 -14.87
C LEU A 92 3.10 12.00 -16.17
N ALA A 93 3.74 13.05 -16.70
CA ALA A 93 4.55 12.93 -17.89
C ALA A 93 5.72 11.95 -17.70
N TYR A 94 6.35 11.97 -16.53
CA TYR A 94 7.37 10.99 -16.19
C TYR A 94 6.77 9.57 -16.20
N LEU A 95 5.71 9.32 -15.42
CA LEU A 95 5.12 7.99 -15.30
C LEU A 95 4.64 7.44 -16.63
N PHE A 96 3.96 8.25 -17.45
CA PHE A 96 3.44 7.81 -18.74
C PHE A 96 4.55 7.35 -19.70
N ASN A 97 5.70 8.03 -19.67
CA ASN A 97 6.86 7.67 -20.48
C ASN A 97 7.69 6.53 -19.87
N ASP A 98 7.91 6.55 -18.57
CA ASP A 98 8.67 5.50 -17.89
C ASP A 98 7.95 4.16 -18.01
N ALA A 99 6.63 4.16 -17.81
CA ALA A 99 5.79 2.99 -17.94
C ALA A 99 5.41 2.65 -19.40
N ASP A 100 5.87 3.37 -20.41
CA ASP A 100 5.51 3.14 -21.83
C ASP A 100 4.00 2.98 -22.07
N LEU A 101 3.17 3.79 -21.44
CA LEU A 101 1.72 3.66 -21.55
C LEU A 101 1.24 3.79 -23.02
N VAL A 102 0.46 2.82 -23.48
CA VAL A 102 -0.18 2.85 -24.81
C VAL A 102 -1.65 3.30 -24.74
N ALA A 103 -2.30 3.02 -23.60
CA ALA A 103 -3.68 3.42 -23.32
C ALA A 103 -3.79 3.89 -21.86
N LEU A 104 -4.80 4.71 -21.57
CA LEU A 104 -5.11 5.21 -20.23
C LEU A 104 -6.62 5.17 -20.02
N VAL A 105 -7.04 4.55 -18.92
CA VAL A 105 -8.40 4.66 -18.38
C VAL A 105 -8.36 5.66 -17.23
N HIS A 106 -9.07 6.78 -17.35
CA HIS A 106 -9.00 7.84 -16.33
C HIS A 106 -10.38 8.45 -16.00
N ASP A 107 -10.51 8.94 -14.76
CA ASP A 107 -11.68 9.72 -14.36
C ASP A 107 -11.66 11.09 -15.05
N THR A 108 -12.82 11.54 -15.52
CA THR A 108 -12.96 12.86 -16.18
C THR A 108 -12.51 14.03 -15.29
N GLU A 109 -12.48 13.87 -13.97
CA GLU A 109 -11.90 14.87 -13.05
C GLU A 109 -10.41 15.16 -13.35
N PHE A 110 -9.69 14.18 -13.94
CA PHE A 110 -8.25 14.32 -14.27
C PHE A 110 -7.98 14.75 -15.71
N THR A 111 -9.01 14.92 -16.53
CA THR A 111 -8.89 15.36 -17.95
C THR A 111 -7.96 16.54 -18.14
N PRO A 112 -8.04 17.66 -17.37
CA PRO A 112 -7.16 18.82 -17.59
C PRO A 112 -5.67 18.48 -17.44
N ARG A 113 -5.31 17.63 -16.47
CA ARG A 113 -3.92 17.21 -16.28
C ARG A 113 -3.45 16.24 -17.36
N VAL A 114 -4.33 15.31 -17.79
CA VAL A 114 -4.03 14.36 -18.88
C VAL A 114 -3.77 15.11 -20.18
N GLU A 115 -4.61 16.08 -20.53
CA GLU A 115 -4.43 16.93 -21.73
C GLU A 115 -3.14 17.74 -21.69
N ALA A 116 -2.81 18.32 -20.53
CA ALA A 116 -1.59 19.12 -20.34
C ALA A 116 -0.29 18.31 -20.57
N VAL A 117 -0.33 16.98 -20.41
CA VAL A 117 0.86 16.13 -20.56
C VAL A 117 0.83 15.22 -21.79
N ARG A 118 -0.29 15.15 -22.51
CA ARG A 118 -0.50 14.19 -23.60
C ARG A 118 0.58 14.28 -24.68
N GLU A 119 0.95 15.50 -25.10
CA GLU A 119 2.00 15.71 -26.11
C GLU A 119 3.38 15.26 -25.64
N ARG A 120 3.59 15.23 -24.33
CA ARG A 120 4.83 14.76 -23.68
C ARG A 120 4.88 13.23 -23.54
N ALA A 121 3.78 12.51 -23.85
CA ALA A 121 3.66 11.05 -23.78
C ALA A 121 3.31 10.44 -25.15
N PRO A 122 4.25 10.39 -26.11
CA PRO A 122 3.97 10.07 -27.50
C PRO A 122 3.50 8.63 -27.75
N ARG A 123 3.72 7.73 -26.80
CA ARG A 123 3.22 6.33 -26.86
C ARG A 123 1.76 6.21 -26.45
N LEU A 124 1.25 7.16 -25.65
CA LEU A 124 -0.15 7.17 -25.17
C LEU A 124 -1.09 7.60 -26.30
N LYS A 125 -1.74 6.63 -26.93
CA LYS A 125 -2.60 6.85 -28.11
C LYS A 125 -4.09 6.79 -27.81
N SER A 126 -4.48 5.94 -26.85
CA SER A 126 -5.89 5.66 -26.57
C SER A 126 -6.27 6.12 -25.17
N LEU A 127 -7.39 6.83 -25.08
CA LEU A 127 -7.94 7.34 -23.83
C LEU A 127 -9.37 6.84 -23.64
N VAL A 128 -9.64 6.24 -22.49
CA VAL A 128 -10.99 5.85 -22.06
C VAL A 128 -11.34 6.65 -20.81
N THR A 129 -12.51 7.28 -20.78
CA THR A 129 -12.90 8.16 -19.68
C THR A 129 -14.05 7.59 -18.87
N VAL A 130 -13.93 7.67 -17.54
CA VAL A 130 -14.96 7.32 -16.56
C VAL A 130 -15.53 8.59 -15.96
N GLY A 131 -16.86 8.65 -15.81
CA GLY A 131 -17.55 9.81 -15.25
C GLY A 131 -18.21 10.70 -16.30
N GLY A 132 -18.94 11.72 -15.83
CA GLY A 132 -19.80 12.58 -16.65
C GLY A 132 -19.19 13.90 -17.10
N GLY A 133 -17.92 14.18 -16.74
CA GLY A 133 -17.24 15.44 -17.08
C GLY A 133 -16.75 15.53 -18.54
N ASP A 134 -15.96 16.57 -18.83
CA ASP A 134 -15.38 16.80 -20.15
C ASP A 134 -14.37 15.71 -20.51
N GLN A 135 -14.29 15.39 -21.81
CA GLN A 135 -13.38 14.38 -22.34
C GLN A 135 -12.26 15.03 -23.17
N PRO A 136 -11.04 14.45 -23.15
CA PRO A 136 -10.02 14.81 -24.11
C PRO A 136 -10.45 14.51 -25.55
N ALA A 137 -9.94 15.25 -26.49
CA ALA A 137 -10.21 15.00 -27.92
C ALA A 137 -9.76 13.58 -28.32
N GLY A 138 -10.67 12.82 -28.95
CA GLY A 138 -10.45 11.43 -29.38
C GLY A 138 -10.50 10.39 -28.27
N ALA A 139 -10.90 10.75 -27.05
CA ALA A 139 -11.23 9.78 -26.01
C ALA A 139 -12.60 9.17 -26.24
N ILE A 140 -12.83 7.98 -25.70
CA ILE A 140 -14.13 7.30 -25.68
C ILE A 140 -14.63 7.19 -24.24
N ARG A 141 -15.93 7.28 -24.01
CA ARG A 141 -16.50 6.98 -22.68
C ARG A 141 -16.45 5.50 -22.38
N TYR A 142 -16.19 5.17 -21.14
CA TYR A 142 -16.09 3.78 -20.68
C TYR A 142 -17.33 2.95 -21.06
N ASP A 143 -18.52 3.47 -20.77
CA ASP A 143 -19.77 2.78 -21.09
C ASP A 143 -19.98 2.60 -22.61
N GLU A 144 -19.53 3.55 -23.43
CA GLU A 144 -19.55 3.42 -24.89
C GLU A 144 -18.54 2.38 -25.38
N ALA A 145 -17.33 2.39 -24.78
CA ALA A 145 -16.26 1.44 -25.11
C ALA A 145 -16.71 -0.01 -24.91
N ILE A 146 -17.42 -0.29 -23.81
CA ILE A 146 -17.87 -1.65 -23.49
C ILE A 146 -19.20 -2.03 -24.13
N ALA A 147 -20.09 -1.06 -24.46
CA ALA A 147 -21.44 -1.34 -24.95
C ALA A 147 -21.46 -2.09 -26.30
N ALA A 148 -20.47 -1.83 -27.15
CA ALA A 148 -20.39 -2.42 -28.49
C ALA A 148 -19.64 -3.77 -28.53
N GLN A 149 -19.16 -4.24 -27.41
CA GLN A 149 -18.29 -5.41 -27.34
C GLN A 149 -19.01 -6.65 -26.77
N PRO A 150 -18.61 -7.86 -27.20
CA PRO A 150 -19.14 -9.10 -26.64
C PRO A 150 -18.67 -9.29 -25.18
N ASP A 151 -19.49 -9.96 -24.38
CA ASP A 151 -19.19 -10.32 -22.99
C ASP A 151 -18.62 -11.74 -22.84
N THR A 152 -18.38 -12.41 -23.93
CA THR A 152 -17.87 -13.79 -23.95
C THR A 152 -16.36 -13.83 -23.77
N ARG A 153 -15.89 -14.90 -23.17
CA ARG A 153 -14.47 -15.29 -23.21
C ARG A 153 -14.08 -15.65 -24.63
N GLY A 154 -12.84 -15.43 -25.03
CA GLY A 154 -12.38 -15.70 -26.39
C GLY A 154 -10.94 -15.25 -26.60
N PHE A 155 -10.24 -15.02 -25.50
CA PHE A 155 -8.87 -14.53 -25.48
C PHE A 155 -7.87 -15.68 -25.68
N GLY A 156 -6.67 -15.36 -26.20
CA GLY A 156 -5.61 -16.34 -26.40
C GLY A 156 -5.10 -16.95 -25.09
N PRO A 157 -4.26 -18.00 -25.17
CA PRO A 157 -3.69 -18.64 -23.99
C PRO A 157 -2.82 -17.65 -23.21
N ARG A 158 -2.96 -17.67 -21.90
CA ARG A 158 -2.25 -16.82 -20.94
C ARG A 158 -1.11 -17.60 -20.27
N SER A 159 -0.21 -16.90 -19.57
CA SER A 159 0.95 -17.51 -18.92
C SER A 159 1.05 -17.07 -17.46
N ALA A 160 1.60 -17.94 -16.63
CA ALA A 160 2.03 -17.62 -15.26
C ALA A 160 3.12 -16.54 -15.24
N ASP A 161 3.86 -16.38 -16.35
CA ASP A 161 4.90 -15.38 -16.54
C ASP A 161 4.38 -14.01 -17.00
N ASP A 162 3.06 -13.85 -17.25
CA ASP A 162 2.48 -12.54 -17.56
C ASP A 162 2.73 -11.56 -16.42
N LEU A 163 2.86 -10.28 -16.78
CA LEU A 163 3.34 -9.29 -15.82
C LEU A 163 2.22 -8.60 -15.04
N TYR A 164 2.49 -8.37 -13.78
CA TYR A 164 1.77 -7.48 -12.87
C TYR A 164 2.77 -6.44 -12.38
N ILE A 165 2.60 -5.16 -12.73
CA ILE A 165 3.53 -4.10 -12.35
C ILE A 165 2.86 -3.14 -11.38
N ILE A 166 3.52 -2.90 -10.23
CA ILE A 166 3.05 -1.93 -9.24
C ILE A 166 4.03 -0.75 -9.21
N TYR A 167 3.58 0.41 -9.67
CA TYR A 167 4.33 1.64 -9.50
C TYR A 167 4.20 2.16 -8.06
N THR A 168 5.35 2.39 -7.42
CA THR A 168 5.42 2.85 -6.03
C THR A 168 6.06 4.22 -5.96
N GLY A 169 5.45 5.15 -5.22
CA GLY A 169 6.11 6.39 -4.84
C GLY A 169 7.24 6.07 -3.85
N GLY A 170 8.47 6.19 -4.30
CA GLY A 170 9.64 6.09 -3.43
C GLY A 170 9.71 7.28 -2.46
N THR A 171 10.24 7.06 -1.26
CA THR A 171 10.53 8.15 -0.30
C THR A 171 11.66 9.06 -0.78
N THR A 172 12.37 8.70 -1.84
CA THR A 172 13.62 9.34 -2.27
C THR A 172 13.69 9.67 -3.76
N GLY A 173 12.60 9.61 -4.52
CA GLY A 173 12.66 9.88 -5.96
C GLY A 173 11.37 9.62 -6.72
N MET A 174 11.46 9.63 -8.05
CA MET A 174 10.35 9.35 -8.96
C MET A 174 9.84 7.91 -8.79
N PRO A 175 8.54 7.66 -9.08
CA PRO A 175 7.93 6.34 -8.95
C PRO A 175 8.66 5.28 -9.79
N LYS A 176 8.73 4.05 -9.27
CA LYS A 176 9.32 2.90 -9.96
C LYS A 176 8.33 1.76 -10.07
N GLY A 177 8.31 1.09 -11.20
CA GLY A 177 7.47 -0.08 -11.45
C GLY A 177 8.12 -1.35 -10.93
N VAL A 178 7.54 -1.97 -9.90
CA VAL A 178 7.97 -3.28 -9.39
C VAL A 178 7.32 -4.36 -10.25
N MET A 179 8.13 -5.13 -10.96
CA MET A 179 7.67 -6.16 -11.91
C MET A 179 7.51 -7.51 -11.24
N TRP A 180 6.30 -8.02 -11.23
CA TRP A 180 5.98 -9.37 -10.78
C TRP A 180 5.53 -10.24 -11.94
N ARG A 181 5.82 -11.56 -11.88
CA ARG A 181 5.04 -12.55 -12.63
C ARG A 181 3.72 -12.79 -11.92
N HIS A 182 2.68 -13.17 -12.64
CA HIS A 182 1.37 -13.49 -12.04
C HIS A 182 1.50 -14.58 -10.97
N GLU A 183 2.27 -15.64 -11.22
CA GLU A 183 2.52 -16.70 -10.24
C GLU A 183 3.18 -16.16 -8.96
N ASP A 184 4.21 -15.32 -9.09
CA ASP A 184 4.95 -14.85 -7.93
C ASP A 184 4.10 -13.94 -7.05
N ILE A 185 3.35 -13.00 -7.63
CA ILE A 185 2.48 -12.11 -6.85
C ILE A 185 1.29 -12.87 -6.25
N PHE A 186 0.78 -13.90 -6.93
CA PHE A 186 -0.26 -14.77 -6.40
C PHE A 186 0.17 -15.42 -5.07
N PHE A 187 1.39 -15.95 -5.00
CA PHE A 187 1.90 -16.56 -3.77
C PHE A 187 2.42 -15.54 -2.75
N ALA A 188 3.14 -14.51 -3.18
CA ALA A 188 3.77 -13.55 -2.28
C ALA A 188 2.78 -12.53 -1.72
N GLY A 189 1.88 -12.02 -2.57
CA GLY A 189 0.98 -10.93 -2.23
C GLY A 189 -0.44 -11.36 -1.87
N MET A 190 -0.89 -12.50 -2.41
CA MET A 190 -2.26 -12.99 -2.24
C MET A 190 -2.32 -14.29 -1.42
N GLY A 191 -1.17 -14.76 -0.88
CA GLY A 191 -1.08 -15.93 -0.02
C GLY A 191 -1.46 -17.25 -0.70
N GLY A 192 -1.35 -17.35 -2.04
CA GLY A 192 -1.78 -18.53 -2.78
C GLY A 192 -3.26 -18.84 -2.58
N ALA A 193 -4.11 -17.81 -2.63
CA ALA A 193 -5.55 -17.80 -2.37
C ALA A 193 -5.98 -18.12 -0.93
N ASP A 194 -5.03 -18.35 -0.02
CA ASP A 194 -5.32 -18.59 1.41
C ASP A 194 -4.27 -17.96 2.33
N PRO A 195 -4.33 -16.63 2.56
CA PRO A 195 -3.33 -15.90 3.35
C PRO A 195 -3.26 -16.32 4.83
N THR A 196 -4.27 -17.04 5.33
CA THR A 196 -4.36 -17.49 6.73
C THR A 196 -4.20 -19.02 6.90
N GLY A 197 -4.16 -19.74 5.79
CA GLY A 197 -4.09 -21.20 5.78
C GLY A 197 -2.96 -21.74 4.90
N THR A 198 -3.23 -22.83 4.21
CA THR A 198 -2.27 -23.47 3.30
C THR A 198 -2.47 -22.98 1.87
N PRO A 199 -1.44 -22.41 1.23
CA PRO A 199 -1.49 -22.07 -0.18
C PRO A 199 -1.94 -23.26 -1.05
N VAL A 200 -2.58 -22.96 -2.17
CA VAL A 200 -2.92 -24.01 -3.15
C VAL A 200 -1.67 -24.60 -3.79
N SER A 201 -1.72 -25.87 -4.16
CA SER A 201 -0.61 -26.56 -4.83
C SER A 201 -0.75 -26.58 -6.36
N ARG A 202 -1.94 -26.29 -6.87
CA ARG A 202 -2.29 -26.13 -8.29
C ARG A 202 -3.40 -25.09 -8.44
N PRO A 203 -3.47 -24.37 -9.57
CA PRO A 203 -4.40 -23.25 -9.73
C PRO A 203 -5.88 -23.67 -9.65
N GLU A 204 -6.24 -24.88 -10.07
CA GLU A 204 -7.62 -25.40 -10.03
C GLU A 204 -8.15 -25.53 -8.59
N GLU A 205 -7.29 -25.74 -7.60
CA GLU A 205 -7.69 -25.83 -6.19
C GLU A 205 -8.37 -24.55 -5.67
N VAL A 206 -8.08 -23.40 -6.29
CA VAL A 206 -8.74 -22.15 -5.89
C VAL A 206 -10.25 -22.27 -6.01
N ALA A 207 -10.74 -22.68 -7.16
CA ALA A 207 -12.17 -22.88 -7.41
C ALA A 207 -12.75 -24.07 -6.61
N GLU A 208 -12.01 -25.18 -6.50
CA GLU A 208 -12.42 -26.36 -5.76
C GLU A 208 -12.70 -26.06 -4.27
N ARG A 209 -11.89 -25.20 -3.65
CA ARG A 209 -12.04 -24.82 -2.24
C ARG A 209 -13.26 -23.93 -1.97
N LEU A 210 -13.86 -23.31 -3.01
CA LEU A 210 -15.00 -22.40 -2.83
C LEU A 210 -16.31 -23.09 -2.43
N ALA A 211 -16.46 -24.37 -2.73
CA ALA A 211 -17.67 -25.14 -2.39
C ALA A 211 -17.94 -25.17 -0.87
N ASP A 212 -16.87 -25.29 -0.08
CA ASP A 212 -16.94 -25.40 1.38
C ASP A 212 -16.57 -24.10 2.12
N ARG A 213 -16.24 -23.03 1.38
CA ARG A 213 -15.78 -21.76 1.96
C ARG A 213 -16.95 -20.81 2.20
N GLY A 214 -17.03 -20.28 3.41
CA GLY A 214 -17.94 -19.17 3.74
C GLY A 214 -17.58 -17.89 2.97
N VAL A 215 -18.61 -17.08 2.66
CA VAL A 215 -18.43 -15.79 2.02
C VAL A 215 -18.01 -14.76 3.07
N LEU A 216 -16.90 -14.06 2.83
CA LEU A 216 -16.47 -12.94 3.63
C LEU A 216 -16.74 -11.62 2.87
N HIS A 217 -16.84 -10.53 3.62
CA HIS A 217 -17.02 -9.19 3.08
C HIS A 217 -15.74 -8.39 3.34
N TYR A 218 -14.88 -8.31 2.32
CA TYR A 218 -13.62 -7.59 2.36
C TYR A 218 -13.82 -6.11 2.07
N PHE A 219 -13.28 -5.25 2.91
CA PHE A 219 -13.38 -3.81 2.74
C PHE A 219 -11.98 -3.16 2.71
N PRO A 220 -11.26 -3.19 1.57
CA PRO A 220 -10.03 -2.42 1.38
C PRO A 220 -10.37 -0.94 1.22
N VAL A 221 -10.17 -0.17 2.28
CA VAL A 221 -10.50 1.27 2.32
C VAL A 221 -9.43 2.13 1.67
N ALA A 222 -8.21 1.62 1.62
CA ALA A 222 -7.10 2.31 0.96
C ALA A 222 -7.37 2.47 -0.55
N PRO A 223 -6.81 3.51 -1.20
CA PRO A 223 -6.95 3.69 -2.65
C PRO A 223 -6.35 2.52 -3.45
N LEU A 224 -7.08 2.05 -4.46
CA LEU A 224 -6.63 0.99 -5.38
C LEU A 224 -5.38 1.37 -6.20
N MET A 225 -5.02 2.64 -6.27
CA MET A 225 -3.73 3.05 -6.82
C MET A 225 -2.52 2.57 -6.00
N HIS A 226 -2.74 1.95 -4.85
CA HIS A 226 -1.70 1.34 -4.01
C HIS A 226 -1.83 -0.19 -4.01
N GLY A 227 -0.69 -0.88 -4.13
CA GLY A 227 -0.63 -2.34 -4.21
C GLY A 227 -1.34 -3.06 -3.06
N ALA A 228 -1.26 -2.55 -1.83
CA ALA A 228 -1.91 -3.17 -0.68
C ALA A 228 -3.44 -3.30 -0.85
N ALA A 229 -4.12 -2.27 -1.37
CA ALA A 229 -5.56 -2.31 -1.62
C ALA A 229 -5.92 -3.24 -2.78
N GLN A 230 -5.09 -3.25 -3.84
CA GLN A 230 -5.26 -4.19 -4.96
C GLN A 230 -5.14 -5.63 -4.46
N LEU A 231 -4.07 -5.96 -3.72
CA LEU A 231 -3.85 -7.31 -3.19
C LEU A 231 -4.96 -7.76 -2.24
N ALA A 232 -5.44 -6.86 -1.35
CA ALA A 232 -6.58 -7.17 -0.47
C ALA A 232 -7.86 -7.44 -1.26
N SER A 233 -8.11 -6.70 -2.36
CA SER A 233 -9.25 -6.96 -3.25
C SER A 233 -9.11 -8.31 -3.96
N TRP A 234 -7.93 -8.61 -4.49
CA TRP A 234 -7.65 -9.89 -5.14
C TRP A 234 -7.82 -11.08 -4.19
N ILE A 235 -7.36 -10.97 -2.93
CA ILE A 235 -7.61 -12.00 -1.90
C ILE A 235 -9.12 -12.26 -1.78
N GLY A 236 -9.94 -11.20 -1.71
CA GLY A 236 -11.40 -11.32 -1.67
C GLY A 236 -11.96 -12.06 -2.88
N PHE A 237 -11.57 -11.66 -4.10
CA PHE A 237 -12.06 -12.30 -5.33
C PHE A 237 -11.65 -13.77 -5.43
N LEU A 238 -10.39 -14.10 -5.15
CA LEU A 238 -9.89 -15.48 -5.19
C LEU A 238 -10.55 -16.39 -4.15
N GLN A 239 -11.14 -15.81 -3.10
CA GLN A 239 -11.91 -16.53 -2.09
C GLN A 239 -13.42 -16.57 -2.39
N GLY A 240 -13.86 -16.13 -3.57
CA GLY A 240 -15.28 -16.06 -3.93
C GLY A 240 -16.09 -15.17 -3.00
N SER A 241 -15.45 -14.16 -2.44
CA SER A 241 -15.96 -13.26 -1.41
C SER A 241 -16.26 -11.87 -1.97
N LYS A 242 -17.12 -11.13 -1.26
CA LYS A 242 -17.51 -9.77 -1.65
C LYS A 242 -16.42 -8.76 -1.30
N VAL A 243 -16.07 -7.90 -2.25
CA VAL A 243 -15.20 -6.73 -2.07
C VAL A 243 -16.06 -5.46 -2.05
N ILE A 244 -15.87 -4.65 -1.03
CA ILE A 244 -16.58 -3.39 -0.82
C ILE A 244 -15.58 -2.25 -1.06
N LEU A 245 -15.97 -1.23 -1.83
CA LEU A 245 -15.14 -0.05 -2.09
C LEU A 245 -15.89 1.22 -1.75
N VAL A 246 -15.18 2.19 -1.16
CA VAL A 246 -15.58 3.60 -1.10
C VAL A 246 -14.70 4.39 -2.06
N ARG A 247 -15.29 5.37 -2.75
CA ARG A 247 -14.60 6.17 -3.78
C ARG A 247 -13.33 6.84 -3.25
N LYS A 248 -13.43 7.47 -2.09
CA LYS A 248 -12.32 8.11 -1.35
C LYS A 248 -12.48 7.78 0.13
N PHE A 249 -11.38 7.80 0.87
CA PHE A 249 -11.45 7.64 2.31
C PHE A 249 -12.16 8.85 2.95
N ASP A 250 -13.21 8.56 3.67
CA ASP A 250 -13.88 9.40 4.64
C ASP A 250 -14.34 8.51 5.80
N ALA A 251 -14.04 8.90 7.05
CA ALA A 251 -14.28 8.02 8.20
C ALA A 251 -15.76 7.73 8.41
N ALA A 252 -16.63 8.72 8.19
CA ALA A 252 -18.07 8.56 8.31
C ALA A 252 -18.63 7.60 7.26
N ASP A 253 -18.23 7.79 5.99
CA ASP A 253 -18.65 6.92 4.90
C ASP A 253 -18.14 5.48 5.08
N VAL A 254 -16.90 5.31 5.55
CA VAL A 254 -16.34 3.98 5.86
C VAL A 254 -17.14 3.27 6.95
N ILE A 255 -17.45 3.94 8.07
CA ILE A 255 -18.21 3.33 9.17
C ILE A 255 -19.62 2.98 8.72
N ALA A 256 -20.34 3.93 8.09
CA ALA A 256 -21.69 3.71 7.58
C ALA A 256 -21.75 2.58 6.53
N THR A 257 -20.73 2.50 5.66
CA THR A 257 -20.62 1.43 4.66
C THR A 257 -20.30 0.09 5.30
N ALA A 258 -19.39 0.05 6.29
CA ALA A 258 -19.05 -1.17 7.02
C ALA A 258 -20.26 -1.77 7.74
N GLU A 259 -21.09 -0.92 8.38
CA GLU A 259 -22.35 -1.32 9.02
C GLU A 259 -23.34 -1.84 7.98
N ARG A 260 -23.66 -1.04 6.95
CA ARG A 260 -24.63 -1.38 5.89
C ARG A 260 -24.29 -2.67 5.16
N GLU A 261 -23.03 -2.82 4.76
CA GLU A 261 -22.56 -3.98 3.99
C GLU A 261 -22.12 -5.15 4.88
N ARG A 262 -22.17 -4.98 6.22
CA ARG A 262 -21.73 -5.96 7.20
C ARG A 262 -20.31 -6.45 6.92
N ALA A 263 -19.38 -5.52 6.80
CA ALA A 263 -17.98 -5.81 6.52
C ALA A 263 -17.40 -6.76 7.57
N ASN A 264 -16.65 -7.76 7.11
CA ASN A 264 -15.97 -8.71 7.99
C ASN A 264 -14.52 -8.30 8.26
N THR A 265 -13.88 -7.71 7.25
CA THR A 265 -12.51 -7.18 7.37
C THR A 265 -12.43 -5.77 6.81
N ILE A 266 -11.64 -4.92 7.47
CA ILE A 266 -11.29 -3.59 6.96
C ILE A 266 -9.76 -3.52 6.82
N SER A 267 -9.27 -3.03 5.67
CA SER A 267 -7.84 -2.79 5.44
C SER A 267 -7.57 -1.30 5.26
N ILE A 268 -6.70 -0.75 6.11
CA ILE A 268 -6.34 0.67 6.19
C ILE A 268 -4.84 0.91 6.03
N VAL A 269 -4.43 2.18 6.05
CA VAL A 269 -3.02 2.59 5.99
C VAL A 269 -2.68 3.45 7.21
N GLY A 270 -2.12 2.83 8.23
CA GLY A 270 -1.57 3.48 9.42
C GLY A 270 -2.49 4.51 10.10
N ASP A 271 -1.88 5.39 10.86
CA ASP A 271 -2.58 6.43 11.62
C ASP A 271 -3.39 7.39 10.74
N ALA A 272 -2.99 7.60 9.49
CA ALA A 272 -3.68 8.50 8.57
C ALA A 272 -5.16 8.13 8.34
N MET A 273 -5.48 6.83 8.43
CA MET A 273 -6.86 6.34 8.33
C MET A 273 -7.40 5.86 9.67
N ALA A 274 -6.56 5.22 10.49
CA ALA A 274 -6.96 4.68 11.78
C ALA A 274 -7.44 5.75 12.77
N ARG A 275 -6.76 6.90 12.81
CA ARG A 275 -7.08 7.98 13.73
C ARG A 275 -8.46 8.61 13.45
N PRO A 276 -8.77 9.06 12.21
CA PRO A 276 -10.12 9.56 11.90
C PRO A 276 -11.22 8.54 12.19
N LEU A 277 -10.97 7.24 11.93
CA LEU A 277 -11.92 6.17 12.26
C LEU A 277 -12.14 6.07 13.78
N ALA A 278 -11.05 6.08 14.58
CA ALA A 278 -11.16 6.03 16.03
C ALA A 278 -11.92 7.24 16.59
N GLU A 279 -11.64 8.44 16.11
CA GLU A 279 -12.30 9.68 16.52
C GLU A 279 -13.79 9.67 16.14
N ALA A 280 -14.15 9.21 14.94
CA ALA A 280 -15.55 9.07 14.53
C ALA A 280 -16.31 8.05 15.40
N LEU A 281 -15.67 6.91 15.73
CA LEU A 281 -16.25 5.89 16.62
C LEU A 281 -16.31 6.34 18.10
N GLU A 282 -15.49 7.29 18.54
CA GLU A 282 -15.61 7.94 19.84
C GLU A 282 -16.75 8.97 19.87
N GLY A 283 -17.08 9.56 18.71
CA GLY A 283 -18.04 10.65 18.54
C GLY A 283 -19.37 10.22 17.92
N GLU A 284 -19.65 10.73 16.73
CA GLU A 284 -20.94 10.63 16.03
C GLU A 284 -21.35 9.17 15.74
N TYR A 285 -20.39 8.28 15.52
CA TYR A 285 -20.63 6.87 15.16
C TYR A 285 -20.42 5.91 16.33
N ALA A 286 -20.48 6.38 17.58
CA ALA A 286 -20.30 5.53 18.77
C ALA A 286 -21.35 4.40 18.88
N GLY A 287 -22.48 4.52 18.22
CA GLY A 287 -23.56 3.54 18.18
C GLY A 287 -23.61 2.65 16.93
N ALA A 288 -22.65 2.76 16.02
CA ALA A 288 -22.63 1.96 14.78
C ALA A 288 -22.50 0.46 15.08
N ASP A 289 -23.32 -0.37 14.41
CA ASP A 289 -23.24 -1.84 14.53
C ASP A 289 -22.14 -2.41 13.64
N LEU A 290 -20.97 -2.53 14.20
CA LEU A 290 -19.81 -3.19 13.56
C LEU A 290 -19.58 -4.61 14.08
N SER A 291 -20.62 -5.27 14.59
CA SER A 291 -20.52 -6.64 15.15
C SER A 291 -20.09 -7.71 14.15
N SER A 292 -20.25 -7.45 12.85
CA SER A 292 -19.76 -8.33 11.77
C SER A 292 -18.24 -8.23 11.56
N LEU A 293 -17.58 -7.16 12.04
CA LEU A 293 -16.17 -6.89 11.82
C LEU A 293 -15.31 -7.72 12.79
N PHE A 294 -14.58 -8.71 12.27
CA PHE A 294 -13.68 -9.52 13.09
C PHE A 294 -12.20 -9.14 12.93
N ALA A 295 -11.82 -8.42 11.86
CA ALA A 295 -10.44 -7.98 11.66
C ALA A 295 -10.36 -6.57 11.05
N LEU A 296 -9.48 -5.74 11.61
CA LEU A 296 -9.04 -4.49 11.04
C LEU A 296 -7.53 -4.57 10.87
N SER A 297 -7.08 -4.55 9.63
CA SER A 297 -5.65 -4.65 9.29
C SER A 297 -5.09 -3.33 8.81
N SER A 298 -3.89 -2.99 9.27
CA SER A 298 -3.11 -1.85 8.79
C SER A 298 -1.86 -2.32 8.05
N ALA A 299 -1.50 -1.67 6.95
CA ALA A 299 -0.28 -1.94 6.21
C ALA A 299 0.27 -0.67 5.56
N GLY A 300 1.56 -0.66 5.22
CA GLY A 300 2.20 0.41 4.45
C GLY A 300 2.56 1.68 5.22
N ALA A 301 2.01 1.88 6.42
CA ALA A 301 2.39 2.93 7.37
C ALA A 301 2.13 2.45 8.80
N ILE A 302 2.78 3.10 9.78
CA ILE A 302 2.69 2.73 11.19
C ILE A 302 1.28 2.98 11.72
N LEU A 303 0.72 1.99 12.43
CA LEU A 303 -0.41 2.13 13.35
C LEU A 303 0.14 2.32 14.76
N SER A 304 0.11 3.57 15.27
CA SER A 304 0.65 3.87 16.59
C SER A 304 -0.16 3.20 17.70
N GLU A 305 0.52 2.86 18.80
CA GLU A 305 -0.11 2.19 19.94
C GLU A 305 -1.25 3.03 20.55
N ALA A 306 -1.10 4.36 20.56
CA ALA A 306 -2.14 5.26 21.06
C ALA A 306 -3.42 5.18 20.23
N VAL A 307 -3.32 5.10 18.90
CA VAL A 307 -4.49 4.96 18.01
C VAL A 307 -5.03 3.54 18.06
N ARG A 308 -4.16 2.54 18.13
CA ARG A 308 -4.54 1.13 18.33
C ARG A 308 -5.39 0.95 19.59
N ALA A 309 -4.96 1.52 20.72
CA ALA A 309 -5.70 1.45 21.99
C ALA A 309 -7.10 2.06 21.89
N LYS A 310 -7.25 3.19 21.18
CA LYS A 310 -8.55 3.82 20.93
C LYS A 310 -9.47 2.93 20.10
N LEU A 311 -8.96 2.36 19.00
CA LEU A 311 -9.71 1.41 18.17
C LEU A 311 -10.09 0.16 18.97
N ALA A 312 -9.19 -0.42 19.75
CA ALA A 312 -9.45 -1.60 20.58
C ALA A 312 -10.56 -1.35 21.61
N ALA A 313 -10.62 -0.14 22.21
CA ALA A 313 -11.66 0.23 23.16
C ALA A 313 -13.06 0.30 22.48
N ARG A 314 -13.12 0.65 21.20
CA ARG A 314 -14.38 0.76 20.44
C ARG A 314 -14.75 -0.51 19.68
N LEU A 315 -13.78 -1.35 19.36
CA LEU A 315 -13.92 -2.58 18.60
C LEU A 315 -13.38 -3.78 19.41
N PRO A 316 -13.96 -4.10 20.58
CA PRO A 316 -13.40 -5.06 21.53
C PRO A 316 -13.37 -6.51 20.99
N ASN A 317 -14.19 -6.82 19.98
CA ASN A 317 -14.25 -8.15 19.36
C ASN A 317 -13.52 -8.21 18.01
N THR A 318 -12.79 -7.15 17.63
CA THR A 318 -12.08 -7.04 16.35
C THR A 318 -10.58 -7.23 16.55
N MET A 319 -9.97 -8.13 15.81
CA MET A 319 -8.52 -8.28 15.77
C MET A 319 -7.89 -7.08 15.06
N LEU A 320 -7.01 -6.37 15.75
CA LEU A 320 -6.23 -5.28 15.16
C LEU A 320 -4.88 -5.81 14.72
N LEU A 321 -4.71 -5.96 13.41
CA LEU A 321 -3.54 -6.56 12.78
C LEU A 321 -2.66 -5.47 12.15
N ASP A 322 -1.36 -5.56 12.41
CA ASP A 322 -0.37 -4.69 11.77
C ASP A 322 0.44 -5.54 10.79
N ASN A 323 0.26 -5.31 9.49
CA ASN A 323 0.85 -6.14 8.46
C ASN A 323 2.14 -5.50 7.94
N PHE A 324 3.19 -6.30 7.91
CA PHE A 324 4.49 -5.94 7.39
C PHE A 324 4.71 -6.51 5.99
N GLY A 325 5.19 -5.66 5.10
CA GLY A 325 5.51 -6.01 3.72
C GLY A 325 5.76 -4.78 2.88
N ALA A 326 6.13 -5.00 1.65
CA ALA A 326 6.39 -3.95 0.67
C ALA A 326 5.90 -4.36 -0.71
N SER A 327 5.85 -3.42 -1.65
CA SER A 327 5.53 -3.76 -3.04
C SER A 327 6.54 -4.74 -3.65
N GLU A 328 7.75 -4.77 -3.11
CA GLU A 328 8.84 -5.64 -3.52
C GLU A 328 8.82 -7.03 -2.86
N THR A 329 8.02 -7.23 -1.82
CA THR A 329 7.98 -8.51 -1.07
C THR A 329 6.61 -9.15 -1.01
N GLY A 330 5.56 -8.37 -1.26
CA GLY A 330 4.22 -8.77 -0.86
C GLY A 330 4.09 -8.81 0.67
N PHE A 331 3.36 -9.79 1.19
CA PHE A 331 3.15 -9.98 2.62
C PHE A 331 4.33 -10.73 3.27
N GLN A 332 4.94 -10.16 4.30
CA GLN A 332 6.03 -10.78 5.06
C GLN A 332 5.64 -11.24 6.45
N GLY A 333 4.74 -10.55 7.11
CA GLY A 333 4.37 -10.91 8.47
C GLY A 333 3.30 -10.02 9.10
N THR A 334 2.93 -10.38 10.33
CA THR A 334 1.92 -9.67 11.12
C THR A 334 2.50 -9.26 12.46
N GLY A 335 2.12 -8.06 12.92
CA GLY A 335 2.57 -7.49 14.18
C GLY A 335 2.21 -8.35 15.40
N VAL A 336 3.16 -8.46 16.32
CA VAL A 336 3.01 -9.20 17.57
C VAL A 336 2.34 -8.30 18.61
N ALA A 337 1.24 -8.77 19.18
CA ALA A 337 0.55 -8.05 20.24
C ALA A 337 1.45 -7.81 21.47
N GLY A 338 1.41 -6.60 22.05
CA GLY A 338 2.17 -6.24 23.24
C GLY A 338 3.65 -5.87 23.00
N SER A 339 4.06 -5.66 21.76
CA SER A 339 5.30 -4.97 21.44
C SER A 339 5.08 -3.47 21.73
N GLY A 340 5.50 -3.02 22.91
CA GLY A 340 5.37 -1.62 23.32
C GLY A 340 6.42 -0.73 22.62
N PRO A 341 6.29 0.61 22.75
CA PRO A 341 7.19 1.58 22.11
C PRO A 341 8.68 1.40 22.47
N GLU A 342 8.98 0.77 23.59
CA GLU A 342 10.35 0.48 24.02
C GLU A 342 11.03 -0.66 23.23
N LYS A 343 10.25 -1.50 22.50
CA LYS A 343 10.76 -2.69 21.78
C LYS A 343 10.66 -2.57 20.25
N GLY A 344 10.25 -1.42 19.71
CA GLY A 344 10.05 -1.23 18.28
C GLY A 344 8.84 -2.01 17.71
N LEU A 345 8.63 -1.91 16.39
CA LEU A 345 7.60 -2.65 15.68
C LEU A 345 8.07 -4.10 15.47
N ARG A 346 7.44 -5.04 16.16
CA ARG A 346 7.78 -6.46 16.14
C ARG A 346 6.77 -7.26 15.34
N PHE A 347 7.27 -8.14 14.45
CA PHE A 347 6.46 -8.93 13.54
C PHE A 347 6.82 -10.42 13.58
N THR A 348 5.82 -11.27 13.64
CA THR A 348 5.97 -12.68 13.28
C THR A 348 6.03 -12.75 11.76
N VAL A 349 7.15 -13.22 11.24
CA VAL A 349 7.41 -13.26 9.79
C VAL A 349 7.30 -14.66 9.22
N ASN A 350 7.04 -14.74 7.91
CA ASN A 350 6.99 -16.02 7.20
C ASN A 350 8.39 -16.63 7.04
N ALA A 351 8.45 -17.93 6.75
CA ALA A 351 9.70 -18.70 6.63
C ALA A 351 10.61 -18.26 5.46
N ARG A 352 10.12 -17.40 4.57
CA ARG A 352 10.88 -16.83 3.46
C ARG A 352 11.60 -15.54 3.82
N SER A 353 11.27 -14.94 4.96
CA SER A 353 11.88 -13.70 5.46
C SER A 353 13.11 -13.99 6.29
N ALA A 354 14.12 -13.13 6.20
CA ALA A 354 15.34 -13.17 6.99
C ALA A 354 15.85 -11.75 7.28
N VAL A 355 16.77 -11.65 8.24
CA VAL A 355 17.61 -10.45 8.45
C VAL A 355 19.03 -10.84 8.08
N LEU A 356 19.64 -10.11 7.14
CA LEU A 356 20.96 -10.38 6.59
C LEU A 356 21.96 -9.31 7.06
N ASP A 357 23.18 -9.72 7.34
CA ASP A 357 24.32 -8.83 7.59
C ASP A 357 24.82 -8.16 6.28
N ASP A 358 25.87 -7.35 6.38
CA ASP A 358 26.48 -6.68 5.23
C ASP A 358 27.16 -7.65 4.25
N ASN A 359 27.45 -8.90 4.67
CA ASN A 359 28.01 -9.96 3.84
C ASN A 359 26.92 -10.86 3.24
N LEU A 360 25.64 -10.50 3.40
CA LEU A 360 24.46 -11.26 2.98
C LEU A 360 24.30 -12.61 3.70
N VAL A 361 24.83 -12.73 4.92
CA VAL A 361 24.68 -13.93 5.75
C VAL A 361 23.49 -13.72 6.71
N PRO A 362 22.61 -14.73 6.87
CA PRO A 362 21.52 -14.65 7.84
C PRO A 362 22.02 -14.47 9.29
N ILE A 363 21.53 -13.42 9.94
CA ILE A 363 21.82 -13.12 11.35
C ILE A 363 21.14 -14.16 12.24
N GLN A 364 21.85 -14.61 13.26
CA GLN A 364 21.33 -15.58 14.22
C GLN A 364 20.25 -14.97 15.13
N PRO A 365 19.10 -15.66 15.34
CA PRO A 365 18.07 -15.22 16.26
C PRO A 365 18.62 -14.95 17.67
N GLY A 366 18.24 -13.81 18.25
CA GLY A 366 18.62 -13.41 19.61
C GLY A 366 20.04 -12.85 19.76
N SER A 367 20.80 -12.67 18.66
CA SER A 367 22.15 -12.06 18.73
C SER A 367 22.15 -10.58 19.07
N GLY A 368 21.03 -9.87 18.80
CA GLY A 368 20.95 -8.41 18.93
C GLY A 368 21.64 -7.65 17.78
N GLU A 369 22.20 -8.35 16.82
CA GLU A 369 22.83 -7.77 15.64
C GLU A 369 21.79 -7.14 14.71
N ILE A 370 22.10 -5.96 14.15
CA ILE A 370 21.22 -5.24 13.24
C ILE A 370 21.63 -5.59 11.79
N GLY A 371 20.65 -5.97 10.99
CA GLY A 371 20.85 -6.23 9.57
C GLY A 371 19.69 -5.74 8.72
N ARG A 372 19.75 -6.10 7.46
CA ARG A 372 18.77 -5.70 6.43
C ARG A 372 17.71 -6.77 6.29
N VAL A 373 16.44 -6.33 6.29
CA VAL A 373 15.32 -7.24 6.03
C VAL A 373 15.38 -7.73 4.58
N ALA A 374 15.22 -9.02 4.40
CA ALA A 374 15.26 -9.70 3.10
C ALA A 374 14.13 -10.73 2.97
N GLN A 375 13.77 -11.07 1.74
CA GLN A 375 12.84 -12.15 1.42
C GLN A 375 13.31 -12.92 0.21
N ARG A 376 13.05 -14.24 0.20
CA ARG A 376 13.37 -15.17 -0.88
C ARG A 376 12.15 -15.88 -1.47
N GLY A 377 12.37 -16.64 -2.51
CA GLY A 377 11.36 -17.44 -3.19
C GLY A 377 10.56 -16.63 -4.22
N HIS A 378 9.25 -16.53 -4.06
CA HIS A 378 8.42 -15.70 -4.94
C HIS A 378 8.74 -14.22 -4.72
N VAL A 379 9.59 -13.66 -5.57
CA VAL A 379 10.05 -12.26 -5.52
C VAL A 379 9.94 -11.62 -6.90
N PRO A 380 9.84 -10.29 -7.01
CA PRO A 380 9.74 -9.58 -8.29
C PRO A 380 10.90 -9.87 -9.22
N LEU A 381 10.67 -9.70 -10.53
CA LEU A 381 11.72 -9.73 -11.54
C LEU A 381 12.72 -8.58 -11.38
N GLY A 382 12.28 -7.44 -10.82
CA GLY A 382 13.09 -6.25 -10.62
C GLY A 382 12.24 -4.99 -10.78
N TYR A 383 12.91 -3.88 -11.04
CA TYR A 383 12.27 -2.61 -11.37
C TYR A 383 12.26 -2.41 -12.89
N TYR A 384 11.12 -1.97 -13.42
CA TYR A 384 10.97 -1.68 -14.83
C TYR A 384 11.94 -0.58 -15.27
N LYS A 385 12.73 -0.81 -16.31
CA LYS A 385 13.76 0.10 -16.84
C LYS A 385 14.80 0.60 -15.82
N ASP A 386 15.00 -0.07 -14.71
CA ASP A 386 16.01 0.32 -13.72
C ASP A 386 16.89 -0.88 -13.35
N GLU A 387 17.78 -1.26 -14.27
CA GLU A 387 18.71 -2.39 -14.07
C GLU A 387 19.65 -2.15 -12.88
N LYS A 388 20.09 -0.90 -12.68
CA LYS A 388 20.98 -0.55 -11.57
C LYS A 388 20.29 -0.82 -10.23
N LYS A 389 19.09 -0.26 -10.04
CA LYS A 389 18.34 -0.47 -8.80
C LYS A 389 17.91 -1.92 -8.63
N THR A 390 17.62 -2.61 -9.72
CA THR A 390 17.35 -4.06 -9.72
C THR A 390 18.54 -4.83 -9.17
N ALA A 391 19.75 -4.60 -9.67
CA ALA A 391 20.95 -5.26 -9.20
C ALA A 391 21.30 -4.96 -7.73
N GLU A 392 20.98 -3.75 -7.24
CA GLU A 392 21.17 -3.34 -5.84
C GLU A 392 20.18 -4.01 -4.88
N SER A 393 18.96 -4.29 -5.35
CA SER A 393 17.85 -4.76 -4.50
C SER A 393 17.56 -6.25 -4.63
N PHE A 394 17.87 -6.84 -5.77
CA PHE A 394 17.61 -8.27 -6.03
C PHE A 394 18.94 -8.99 -6.25
N VAL A 395 19.27 -9.88 -5.34
CA VAL A 395 20.54 -10.62 -5.32
C VAL A 395 20.30 -12.11 -5.39
N THR A 396 21.33 -12.87 -5.76
CA THR A 396 21.30 -14.33 -5.70
C THR A 396 22.26 -14.79 -4.60
N ILE A 397 21.75 -15.54 -3.63
CA ILE A 397 22.50 -16.11 -2.52
C ILE A 397 22.28 -17.63 -2.59
N ASP A 398 23.37 -18.40 -2.68
CA ASP A 398 23.34 -19.88 -2.77
C ASP A 398 22.40 -20.42 -3.88
N GLY A 399 22.32 -19.71 -5.02
CA GLY A 399 21.47 -20.09 -6.15
C GLY A 399 20.00 -19.71 -6.00
N GLU A 400 19.59 -19.15 -4.89
CA GLU A 400 18.24 -18.67 -4.64
C GLU A 400 18.16 -17.15 -4.79
N ARG A 401 17.04 -16.67 -5.36
CA ARG A 401 16.82 -15.24 -5.57
C ARG A 401 16.21 -14.59 -4.32
N TRP A 402 16.78 -13.45 -3.93
CA TRP A 402 16.38 -12.66 -2.78
C TRP A 402 16.09 -11.22 -3.18
N VAL A 403 15.13 -10.60 -2.47
CA VAL A 403 14.96 -9.15 -2.46
C VAL A 403 15.44 -8.59 -1.12
N LEU A 404 16.26 -7.54 -1.19
CA LEU A 404 16.78 -6.81 -0.04
C LEU A 404 15.96 -5.52 0.12
N LEU A 405 15.26 -5.38 1.23
CA LEU A 405 14.58 -4.14 1.57
C LEU A 405 15.57 -3.10 2.13
N GLY A 406 15.13 -1.85 2.16
CA GLY A 406 15.87 -0.78 2.84
C GLY A 406 15.60 -0.75 4.36
N ASP A 407 14.76 -1.64 4.87
CA ASP A 407 14.37 -1.69 6.28
C ASP A 407 15.44 -2.43 7.08
N MET A 408 15.84 -1.84 8.22
CA MET A 408 16.79 -2.41 9.17
C MET A 408 16.03 -3.06 10.32
N ALA A 409 16.51 -4.20 10.78
CA ALA A 409 15.85 -4.96 11.84
C ALA A 409 16.85 -5.78 12.67
N THR A 410 16.40 -6.23 13.85
CA THR A 410 17.00 -7.34 14.59
C THR A 410 16.08 -8.56 14.46
N ILE A 411 16.67 -9.76 14.63
CA ILE A 411 15.89 -10.99 14.76
C ILE A 411 15.90 -11.44 16.20
N GLU A 412 14.71 -11.60 16.78
CA GLU A 412 14.53 -11.97 18.18
C GLU A 412 14.77 -13.48 18.38
N ALA A 413 14.97 -13.91 19.63
CA ALA A 413 15.23 -15.31 19.96
C ALA A 413 14.09 -16.28 19.55
N ASP A 414 12.85 -15.79 19.42
CA ASP A 414 11.70 -16.56 18.97
C ASP A 414 11.51 -16.53 17.43
N GLY A 415 12.42 -15.90 16.69
CA GLY A 415 12.40 -15.79 15.24
C GLY A 415 11.54 -14.63 14.71
N SER A 416 10.85 -13.86 15.57
CA SER A 416 10.21 -12.61 15.14
C SER A 416 11.24 -11.54 14.80
N ILE A 417 10.88 -10.55 13.99
CA ILE A 417 11.76 -9.43 13.67
C ILE A 417 11.27 -8.14 14.35
N SER A 418 12.21 -7.36 14.88
CA SER A 418 11.97 -6.01 15.39
C SER A 418 12.48 -5.01 14.35
N VAL A 419 11.55 -4.38 13.63
CA VAL A 419 11.87 -3.41 12.57
C VAL A 419 12.21 -2.08 13.22
N LEU A 420 13.40 -1.56 12.90
CA LEU A 420 13.94 -0.31 13.46
C LEU A 420 13.59 0.90 12.60
N GLY A 421 13.35 0.67 11.30
CA GLY A 421 13.06 1.70 10.32
C GLY A 421 13.94 1.61 9.08
N ARG A 422 13.81 2.59 8.18
CA ARG A 422 14.58 2.59 6.93
C ARG A 422 15.99 3.11 7.10
N GLY A 423 16.98 2.33 6.70
CA GLY A 423 18.39 2.70 6.73
C GLY A 423 18.70 4.01 5.98
N SER A 424 17.94 4.33 4.92
CA SER A 424 18.11 5.56 4.12
C SER A 424 17.71 6.85 4.83
N VAL A 425 16.88 6.79 5.88
CA VAL A 425 16.45 7.95 6.68
C VAL A 425 17.05 7.93 8.08
N CYS A 426 17.92 6.96 8.36
CA CYS A 426 18.64 6.85 9.62
C CYS A 426 19.49 8.10 9.88
N ILE A 427 19.37 8.67 11.07
CA ILE A 427 20.10 9.87 11.51
C ILE A 427 21.40 9.42 12.16
N ASN A 428 22.54 9.90 11.66
CA ASN A 428 23.85 9.60 12.24
C ASN A 428 24.28 10.74 13.15
N THR A 429 24.15 10.56 14.46
CA THR A 429 24.48 11.57 15.46
C THR A 429 25.64 11.11 16.33
N GLY A 430 26.82 11.71 16.15
CA GLY A 430 28.02 11.39 16.93
C GLY A 430 28.50 9.94 16.81
N GLY A 431 28.23 9.28 15.68
CA GLY A 431 28.54 7.87 15.43
C GLY A 431 27.43 6.89 15.82
N GLU A 432 26.39 7.38 16.48
CA GLU A 432 25.21 6.59 16.85
C GLU A 432 24.14 6.69 15.76
N LYS A 433 23.41 5.59 15.54
CA LYS A 433 22.29 5.52 14.58
C LYS A 433 20.96 5.73 15.30
N VAL A 434 20.17 6.68 14.81
CA VAL A 434 18.81 6.96 15.29
C VAL A 434 17.81 6.74 14.15
N TYR A 435 16.85 5.87 14.37
CA TYR A 435 15.78 5.62 13.41
C TYR A 435 14.61 6.54 13.72
N PRO A 436 14.19 7.39 12.76
CA PRO A 436 13.11 8.37 12.95
C PRO A 436 11.85 7.79 13.57
N GLU A 437 11.44 6.63 13.08
CA GLU A 437 10.19 5.98 13.45
C GLU A 437 10.10 5.64 14.95
N GLU A 438 11.23 5.32 15.57
CA GLU A 438 11.33 5.05 17.01
C GLU A 438 11.00 6.29 17.83
N VAL A 439 11.54 7.43 17.43
CA VAL A 439 11.33 8.71 18.11
C VAL A 439 9.95 9.29 17.81
N GLU A 440 9.47 9.12 16.58
CA GLU A 440 8.10 9.49 16.17
C GLU A 440 7.04 8.76 17.01
N ALA A 441 7.23 7.47 17.25
CA ALA A 441 6.31 6.67 18.06
C ALA A 441 6.21 7.23 19.49
N VAL A 442 7.35 7.58 20.09
CA VAL A 442 7.39 8.18 21.42
C VAL A 442 6.73 9.54 21.46
N LEU A 443 7.02 10.42 20.50
CA LEU A 443 6.38 11.75 20.45
C LEU A 443 4.87 11.66 20.26
N LYS A 444 4.39 10.74 19.42
CA LYS A 444 2.96 10.51 19.20
C LYS A 444 2.22 9.90 20.39
N ALA A 445 2.94 9.32 21.34
CA ALA A 445 2.38 8.86 22.62
C ALA A 445 2.06 10.01 23.59
N HIS A 446 2.61 11.21 23.36
CA HIS A 446 2.29 12.38 24.18
C HIS A 446 0.83 12.86 23.92
N PRO A 447 0.01 13.10 24.96
CA PRO A 447 -1.43 13.43 24.79
C PRO A 447 -1.71 14.60 23.85
N ALA A 448 -0.90 15.67 23.92
CA ALA A 448 -1.06 16.87 23.11
C ALA A 448 -0.56 16.73 21.66
N VAL A 449 0.12 15.63 21.30
CA VAL A 449 0.66 15.42 19.95
C VAL A 449 -0.37 14.70 19.08
N TYR A 450 -0.71 15.31 17.95
CA TYR A 450 -1.55 14.70 16.93
C TYR A 450 -0.73 13.82 15.99
N ASP A 451 0.39 14.36 15.45
CA ASP A 451 1.32 13.63 14.56
C ASP A 451 2.74 14.18 14.70
N ALA A 452 3.73 13.37 14.30
CA ALA A 452 5.13 13.76 14.32
C ALA A 452 5.92 13.14 13.17
N ILE A 453 6.90 13.87 12.64
CA ILE A 453 7.96 13.37 11.75
C ILE A 453 9.30 13.78 12.35
N VAL A 454 10.25 12.82 12.37
CA VAL A 454 11.59 13.03 12.89
C VAL A 454 12.61 12.96 11.76
N THR A 455 13.59 13.85 11.75
CA THR A 455 14.62 13.96 10.71
C THR A 455 15.97 14.40 11.29
N GLY A 456 17.04 14.17 10.55
CA GLY A 456 18.36 14.71 10.85
C GLY A 456 18.53 16.10 10.28
N VAL A 457 19.07 17.02 11.07
CA VAL A 457 19.57 18.30 10.57
C VAL A 457 21.08 18.38 10.78
N PRO A 458 21.84 19.10 9.94
CA PRO A 458 23.28 19.25 10.09
C PRO A 458 23.68 19.76 11.47
N ASP A 459 24.76 19.21 12.03
CA ASP A 459 25.35 19.61 13.30
C ASP A 459 26.87 19.55 13.20
N GLU A 460 27.57 20.64 13.56
CA GLU A 460 29.02 20.75 13.42
C GLU A 460 29.79 19.75 14.29
N ARG A 461 29.23 19.39 15.44
CA ARG A 461 29.89 18.50 16.42
C ARG A 461 29.57 17.03 16.18
N TYR A 462 28.32 16.74 15.82
CA TYR A 462 27.79 15.36 15.75
C TYR A 462 27.51 14.88 14.33
N GLY A 463 27.81 15.70 13.31
CA GLY A 463 27.45 15.45 11.90
C GLY A 463 25.96 15.73 11.64
N GLN A 464 25.09 15.08 12.41
CA GLN A 464 23.65 15.36 12.44
C GLN A 464 23.14 15.42 13.89
N ARG A 465 22.08 16.18 14.10
CA ARG A 465 21.27 16.16 15.31
C ARG A 465 19.83 15.82 14.98
N VAL A 466 19.16 15.19 15.93
CA VAL A 466 17.74 14.79 15.79
C VAL A 466 16.85 16.02 15.90
N ALA A 467 15.98 16.23 14.93
CA ALA A 467 14.95 17.26 14.91
C ALA A 467 13.58 16.61 14.71
N ALA A 468 12.54 17.16 15.32
CA ALA A 468 11.17 16.70 15.22
C ALA A 468 10.25 17.82 14.73
N LEU A 469 9.39 17.53 13.77
CA LEU A 469 8.25 18.36 13.39
C LEU A 469 7.01 17.75 14.05
N VAL A 470 6.27 18.55 14.80
CA VAL A 470 5.16 18.06 15.61
C VAL A 470 3.90 18.85 15.29
N GLN A 471 2.82 18.18 14.98
CA GLN A 471 1.46 18.72 14.90
C GLN A 471 0.77 18.49 16.24
N LEU A 472 0.27 19.56 16.86
CA LEU A 472 -0.44 19.49 18.13
C LEU A 472 -1.95 19.31 17.92
N ARG A 473 -2.63 18.78 18.94
CA ARG A 473 -4.09 18.72 18.99
C ARG A 473 -4.66 20.10 19.31
N PRO A 474 -5.75 20.52 18.67
CA PRO A 474 -6.33 21.85 18.88
C PRO A 474 -6.84 22.12 20.28
N GLU A 475 -7.26 21.07 20.99
CA GLU A 475 -8.00 21.16 22.28
C GLU A 475 -7.10 21.06 23.51
N GLU A 476 -5.80 20.79 23.33
CA GLU A 476 -4.84 20.62 24.41
C GLU A 476 -4.03 21.90 24.66
N SER A 477 -3.61 22.12 25.90
CA SER A 477 -2.63 23.18 26.20
C SER A 477 -1.33 22.85 25.47
N ALA A 478 -0.85 23.75 24.62
CA ALA A 478 0.35 23.51 23.84
C ALA A 478 1.57 23.29 24.76
N PRO A 479 2.19 22.09 24.72
CA PRO A 479 3.41 21.84 25.46
C PRO A 479 4.55 22.70 24.88
N SER A 480 5.51 23.06 25.72
CA SER A 480 6.71 23.71 25.22
C SER A 480 7.60 22.70 24.48
N GLU A 481 8.54 23.20 23.65
CA GLU A 481 9.56 22.36 23.03
C GLU A 481 10.31 21.53 24.08
N ALA A 482 10.66 22.14 25.22
CA ALA A 482 11.35 21.48 26.32
C ALA A 482 10.55 20.31 26.92
N ASP A 483 9.21 20.45 27.03
CA ASP A 483 8.35 19.40 27.56
C ASP A 483 8.33 18.18 26.62
N LEU A 484 8.26 18.41 25.31
CA LEU A 484 8.30 17.33 24.30
C LEU A 484 9.65 16.64 24.24
N ILE A 485 10.75 17.39 24.36
CA ILE A 485 12.10 16.83 24.45
C ILE A 485 12.26 15.99 25.71
N GLU A 486 11.79 16.48 26.85
CA GLU A 486 11.85 15.75 28.13
C GLU A 486 10.96 14.51 28.10
N HIS A 487 9.78 14.60 27.46
CA HIS A 487 8.95 13.41 27.23
C HIS A 487 9.72 12.36 26.43
N ALA A 488 10.35 12.74 25.32
CA ALA A 488 11.15 11.81 24.53
C ALA A 488 12.30 11.20 25.33
N ARG A 489 13.03 12.00 26.14
CA ARG A 489 14.16 11.52 26.98
C ARG A 489 13.78 10.47 28.01
N ARG A 490 12.53 10.45 28.45
CA ARG A 490 12.04 9.43 29.40
C ARG A 490 11.81 8.07 28.76
N HIS A 491 11.67 8.03 27.42
CA HIS A 491 11.26 6.83 26.69
C HIS A 491 12.31 6.32 25.70
N VAL A 492 13.29 7.15 25.32
CA VAL A 492 14.41 6.74 24.46
C VAL A 492 15.74 7.21 25.03
N ALA A 493 16.84 6.57 24.61
CA ALA A 493 18.19 6.97 25.02
C ALA A 493 18.46 8.45 24.69
N GLY A 494 19.17 9.16 25.55
CA GLY A 494 19.33 10.61 25.46
C GLY A 494 19.89 11.13 24.14
N TYR A 495 20.69 10.35 23.42
CA TYR A 495 21.21 10.71 22.10
C TYR A 495 20.13 10.62 21.00
N LYS A 496 19.07 9.83 21.20
CA LYS A 496 17.93 9.69 20.29
C LYS A 496 16.89 10.81 20.45
N ALA A 497 16.83 11.42 21.63
CA ALA A 497 15.87 12.48 21.89
C ALA A 497 16.11 13.69 20.97
N PRO A 498 15.04 14.33 20.43
CA PRO A 498 15.17 15.51 19.61
C PRO A 498 15.95 16.62 20.33
N ARG A 499 16.78 17.33 19.59
CA ARG A 499 17.45 18.55 20.04
C ARG A 499 16.71 19.81 19.60
N VAL A 500 15.81 19.64 18.66
CA VAL A 500 14.96 20.70 18.09
C VAL A 500 13.57 20.11 17.89
N VAL A 501 12.54 20.83 18.32
CA VAL A 501 11.14 20.50 18.05
C VAL A 501 10.49 21.72 17.37
N VAL A 502 9.94 21.51 16.21
CA VAL A 502 9.23 22.54 15.44
C VAL A 502 7.76 22.21 15.42
N VAL A 503 6.94 23.06 16.01
CA VAL A 503 5.49 22.92 15.92
C VAL A 503 5.02 23.39 14.55
N VAL A 504 4.31 22.55 13.84
CA VAL A 504 3.75 22.82 12.50
C VAL A 504 2.22 22.71 12.52
N PRO A 505 1.52 23.49 11.67
CA PRO A 505 0.06 23.38 11.57
C PRO A 505 -0.41 21.99 11.12
N GLU A 506 0.36 21.36 10.24
CA GLU A 506 0.07 20.04 9.69
C GLU A 506 1.37 19.31 9.36
N VAL A 507 1.45 18.04 9.74
CA VAL A 507 2.53 17.12 9.36
C VAL A 507 2.23 16.58 7.97
N ARG A 508 3.13 16.82 7.01
CA ARG A 508 2.94 16.35 5.64
C ARG A 508 3.23 14.85 5.51
N ARG A 509 2.25 14.18 4.90
CA ARG A 509 2.37 12.78 4.52
C ARG A 509 2.06 12.59 3.04
N SER A 510 2.68 11.59 2.43
CA SER A 510 2.31 11.19 1.09
C SER A 510 0.84 10.70 1.07
N PRO A 511 0.23 10.61 -0.12
CA PRO A 511 -1.12 10.05 -0.27
C PRO A 511 -1.31 8.64 0.31
N SER A 512 -0.22 7.88 0.42
CA SER A 512 -0.18 6.56 1.05
C SER A 512 0.07 6.61 2.57
N GLY A 513 -0.06 7.78 3.21
CA GLY A 513 0.17 7.95 4.64
C GLY A 513 1.65 7.95 5.07
N LYS A 514 2.59 7.80 4.15
CA LYS A 514 4.03 7.76 4.46
C LYS A 514 4.56 9.16 4.79
N ALA A 515 5.48 9.24 5.76
CA ALA A 515 6.15 10.47 6.15
C ALA A 515 6.89 11.13 4.97
N ASP A 516 6.75 12.45 4.83
CA ASP A 516 7.50 13.26 3.86
C ASP A 516 8.80 13.76 4.51
N TYR A 517 9.80 12.86 4.61
CA TYR A 517 11.10 13.18 5.19
C TYR A 517 11.85 14.32 4.49
N PRO A 518 11.83 14.45 3.13
CA PRO A 518 12.43 15.60 2.45
C PRO A 518 11.83 16.93 2.87
N TRP A 519 10.50 17.01 2.98
CA TRP A 519 9.82 18.20 3.49
C TRP A 519 10.21 18.48 4.94
N ALA A 520 10.21 17.45 5.80
CA ALA A 520 10.56 17.59 7.22
C ALA A 520 12.00 18.10 7.39
N ALA A 521 12.96 17.56 6.63
CA ALA A 521 14.35 17.98 6.67
C ALA A 521 14.51 19.46 6.26
N LYS A 522 13.77 19.89 5.21
CA LYS A 522 13.79 21.29 4.75
C LYS A 522 13.26 22.23 5.83
N VAL A 523 12.08 21.96 6.39
CA VAL A 523 11.45 22.82 7.42
C VAL A 523 12.30 22.87 8.68
N ALA A 524 12.84 21.73 9.13
CA ALA A 524 13.73 21.68 10.30
C ALA A 524 15.03 22.47 10.06
N ALA A 525 15.62 22.38 8.87
CA ALA A 525 16.82 23.13 8.52
C ALA A 525 16.56 24.66 8.47
N GLU A 526 15.45 25.08 7.89
CA GLU A 526 15.05 26.50 7.85
C GLU A 526 14.85 27.06 9.26
N HIS A 527 14.21 26.29 10.15
CA HIS A 527 14.02 26.69 11.56
C HIS A 527 15.33 26.83 12.30
N THR A 528 16.28 25.92 12.06
CA THR A 528 17.60 25.93 12.74
C THR A 528 18.58 26.96 12.16
N ALA A 529 18.39 27.40 10.91
CA ALA A 529 19.20 28.44 10.27
C ALA A 529 18.78 29.87 10.66
N THR A 530 17.55 30.04 11.14
CA THR A 530 17.07 31.34 11.65
C THR A 530 17.59 31.51 13.07
N PRO A 531 18.48 32.48 13.37
CA PRO A 531 18.88 32.75 14.75
C PRO A 531 17.61 33.08 15.54
N THR A 532 17.30 32.33 16.59
CA THR A 532 16.31 32.74 17.59
C THR A 532 16.79 34.11 18.12
N GLY A 533 16.14 35.18 17.61
CA GLY A 533 16.46 36.55 17.92
C GLY A 533 16.46 36.77 19.42
N ALA A 534 17.41 37.61 19.81
CA ALA A 534 17.69 38.09 21.15
C ALA A 534 16.45 38.65 21.89
#